data_d468ed2f7913f6dd77d3eaa07b95be6e
#
_entry.id   d468ed2f7913f6dd77d3eaa07b95be6e
#
_cell.length_a   1.000
_cell.length_b   1.000
_cell.length_c   1.000
_cell.angle_alpha   90.00
_cell.angle_beta   90.00
_cell.angle_gamma   90.00
#
_symmetry.space_group_name_H-M   'P 1'
#
loop_
_entity.id
_entity.type
_entity.pdbx_description
1 polymer ?
#
loop_
_entity_poly.entity_id
_entity_poly.type
_entity_poly.pdbx_seq_one_letter_code
_entity_poly.pdbx_strand_id
1 'polypeptide(L)'
;MPVPLGFGEEDLNVEAPKLFSDSFYLLYLKHISNDKELFLGSYFDEKWPLTVIEISHIVSSIQTNLIAKDLILGFAQTAPSQEIQAFLLKGREQVQQHIESLSQPLMVENIPVTMKWDYGVEKSSIPPFSEKLMMFHLAAMITENVRGYGLAMSTSPRLDLALNYTNFTNEILEYAKEVSRISIEQGWLEEPPHIPFPKNSFGIKISSHFSASLFFRFSPQ
;
A
#
# COMPACT_ATOMS: atom_id res chain seq x y z
N MET A 1 16.61 -26.79 -39.66
CA MET A 1 16.54 -25.43 -40.20
C MET A 1 15.68 -24.62 -39.19
N PRO A 2 16.22 -23.66 -38.48
CA PRO A 2 15.43 -22.79 -37.65
C PRO A 2 14.80 -21.71 -38.52
N VAL A 3 13.47 -21.54 -38.36
CA VAL A 3 12.71 -20.46 -39.02
C VAL A 3 13.00 -19.17 -38.25
N PRO A 4 13.46 -18.09 -38.87
CA PRO A 4 13.63 -16.81 -38.19
C PRO A 4 12.22 -16.18 -38.01
N LEU A 5 11.81 -15.97 -36.78
CA LEU A 5 10.70 -15.09 -36.46
C LEU A 5 11.17 -13.63 -36.67
N GLY A 6 11.02 -13.18 -37.89
CA GLY A 6 11.21 -11.79 -38.23
C GLY A 6 9.97 -11.00 -37.82
N PHE A 7 10.03 -10.33 -36.69
CA PHE A 7 9.15 -9.19 -36.44
C PHE A 7 9.72 -7.99 -37.16
N GLY A 8 9.09 -7.59 -38.28
CA GLY A 8 9.45 -6.40 -39.02
C GLY A 8 9.22 -5.15 -38.18
N GLU A 9 10.09 -4.18 -38.30
CA GLU A 9 9.98 -2.86 -37.64
C GLU A 9 8.69 -2.08 -38.00
N GLU A 10 7.90 -2.57 -38.95
CA GLU A 10 6.69 -1.89 -39.44
C GLU A 10 5.42 -2.17 -38.60
N ASP A 11 5.43 -3.19 -37.75
CA ASP A 11 4.23 -3.58 -36.98
C ASP A 11 4.07 -2.86 -35.62
N LEU A 12 4.97 -1.93 -35.26
CA LEU A 12 4.91 -1.18 -34.01
C LEU A 12 4.16 0.15 -34.09
N ASN A 13 3.45 0.40 -35.17
CA ASN A 13 2.61 1.59 -35.30
C ASN A 13 1.21 1.36 -34.70
N VAL A 14 1.16 0.80 -33.49
CA VAL A 14 -0.04 0.78 -32.67
C VAL A 14 -0.19 2.18 -32.08
N GLU A 15 -1.17 2.95 -32.55
CA GLU A 15 -1.55 4.20 -31.86
C GLU A 15 -1.85 3.86 -30.39
N ALA A 16 -0.90 4.21 -29.52
CA ALA A 16 -1.09 4.06 -28.09
C ALA A 16 -2.32 4.87 -27.67
N PRO A 17 -3.21 4.29 -26.84
CA PRO A 17 -4.37 5.05 -26.34
C PRO A 17 -3.87 6.36 -25.72
N LYS A 18 -4.46 7.48 -26.09
CA LYS A 18 -4.13 8.86 -25.66
C LYS A 18 -4.18 9.09 -24.13
N LEU A 19 -4.36 8.03 -23.35
CA LEU A 19 -4.37 8.01 -21.88
C LEU A 19 -2.95 8.08 -21.26
N PHE A 20 -1.91 7.79 -22.02
CA PHE A 20 -0.52 7.92 -21.56
C PHE A 20 0.12 9.09 -22.30
N SER A 21 0.61 10.08 -21.55
CA SER A 21 1.31 11.22 -22.15
C SER A 21 2.53 10.73 -22.95
N ASP A 22 2.87 11.46 -24.02
CA ASP A 22 4.03 11.17 -24.88
C ASP A 22 5.34 10.99 -24.08
N SER A 23 5.43 11.63 -22.91
CA SER A 23 6.54 11.48 -21.97
C SER A 23 6.68 10.06 -21.42
N PHE A 24 5.58 9.34 -21.20
CA PHE A 24 5.59 7.94 -20.74
C PHE A 24 6.15 7.00 -21.80
N TYR A 25 5.79 7.25 -23.05
CA TYR A 25 6.24 6.44 -24.19
C TYR A 25 7.73 6.65 -24.47
N LEU A 26 8.20 7.90 -24.38
CA LEU A 26 9.62 8.24 -24.55
C LEU A 26 10.50 7.67 -23.44
N LEU A 27 10.01 7.65 -22.19
CA LEU A 27 10.69 6.99 -21.07
C LEU A 27 10.79 5.47 -21.28
N TYR A 28 9.72 4.84 -21.75
CA TYR A 28 9.70 3.41 -22.06
C TYR A 28 10.71 3.05 -23.16
N LEU A 29 10.74 3.79 -24.26
CA LEU A 29 11.66 3.54 -25.37
C LEU A 29 13.13 3.83 -25.00
N LYS A 30 13.39 4.82 -24.16
CA LYS A 30 14.74 5.15 -23.70
C LYS A 30 15.35 4.06 -22.81
N HIS A 31 14.52 3.22 -22.18
CA HIS A 31 14.93 2.16 -21.26
C HIS A 31 15.15 0.79 -21.92
N ILE A 32 14.83 0.61 -23.20
CA ILE A 32 15.11 -0.63 -23.94
C ILE A 32 16.59 -0.70 -24.40
N SER A 33 17.41 0.28 -24.06
CA SER A 33 18.83 0.22 -24.43
C SER A 33 19.55 -0.86 -23.61
N ASN A 34 20.26 -1.72 -24.35
CA ASN A 34 20.90 -2.98 -23.95
C ASN A 34 22.13 -2.84 -23.01
N ASP A 35 22.21 -1.88 -22.14
CA ASP A 35 23.38 -1.71 -21.27
C ASP A 35 23.27 -2.57 -20.00
N LYS A 36 23.73 -3.83 -20.15
CA LYS A 36 23.80 -4.79 -19.02
C LYS A 36 24.74 -4.34 -17.91
N GLU A 37 25.72 -3.51 -18.19
CA GLU A 37 26.65 -2.96 -17.20
C GLU A 37 25.97 -1.93 -16.29
N LEU A 38 25.04 -1.15 -16.82
CA LEU A 38 24.20 -0.26 -16.02
C LEU A 38 23.32 -1.00 -15.01
N PHE A 39 22.84 -2.21 -15.36
CA PHE A 39 21.95 -2.97 -14.50
C PHE A 39 22.60 -3.43 -13.18
N LEU A 40 23.89 -3.75 -13.19
CA LEU A 40 24.63 -4.23 -12.01
C LEU A 40 25.35 -3.10 -11.25
N GLY A 41 25.76 -2.02 -11.93
CA GLY A 41 26.53 -0.92 -11.31
C GLY A 41 25.68 0.03 -10.46
N SER A 42 24.42 0.21 -10.79
CA SER A 42 23.52 1.16 -10.15
C SER A 42 22.95 0.71 -8.79
N TYR A 43 23.24 -0.51 -8.37
CA TYR A 43 22.72 -1.02 -7.09
C TYR A 43 23.31 -0.27 -5.87
N PHE A 44 24.40 0.45 -6.05
CA PHE A 44 25.16 1.04 -4.94
C PHE A 44 25.41 2.56 -5.03
N ASP A 45 25.39 3.22 -6.18
CA ASP A 45 25.88 4.60 -6.31
C ASP A 45 25.00 5.58 -7.11
N GLU A 46 24.26 5.16 -8.13
CA GLU A 46 23.35 6.03 -8.89
C GLU A 46 21.92 5.48 -8.90
N LYS A 47 20.94 6.35 -8.62
CA LYS A 47 19.52 5.95 -8.69
C LYS A 47 19.13 5.67 -10.12
N TRP A 48 18.77 4.42 -10.40
CA TRP A 48 18.15 4.06 -11.66
C TRP A 48 16.89 4.86 -11.90
N PRO A 49 16.62 5.27 -13.15
CA PRO A 49 15.33 5.78 -13.51
C PRO A 49 14.23 4.77 -13.17
N LEU A 50 13.07 5.29 -12.80
CA LEU A 50 11.92 4.45 -12.47
C LEU A 50 11.49 3.60 -13.65
N THR A 51 11.27 2.33 -13.43
CA THR A 51 10.65 1.45 -14.42
C THR A 51 9.15 1.74 -14.54
N VAL A 52 8.52 1.36 -15.66
CA VAL A 52 7.07 1.52 -15.85
C VAL A 52 6.27 0.79 -14.77
N ILE A 53 6.76 -0.37 -14.32
CA ILE A 53 6.12 -1.14 -13.24
C ILE A 53 6.19 -0.37 -11.92
N GLU A 54 7.34 0.19 -11.57
CA GLU A 54 7.51 1.00 -10.36
C GLU A 54 6.63 2.25 -10.39
N ILE A 55 6.61 2.97 -11.52
CA ILE A 55 5.72 4.12 -11.71
C ILE A 55 4.25 3.72 -11.52
N SER A 56 3.82 2.60 -12.13
CA SER A 56 2.47 2.07 -11.97
C SER A 56 2.12 1.80 -10.51
N HIS A 57 3.02 1.16 -9.77
CA HIS A 57 2.80 0.87 -8.35
C HIS A 57 2.79 2.13 -7.49
N ILE A 58 3.70 3.08 -7.74
CA ILE A 58 3.72 4.36 -7.04
C ILE A 58 2.41 5.12 -7.26
N VAL A 59 1.98 5.27 -8.51
CA VAL A 59 0.73 5.97 -8.86
C VAL A 59 -0.48 5.28 -8.23
N SER A 60 -0.58 3.94 -8.32
CA SER A 60 -1.65 3.17 -7.70
C SER A 60 -1.66 3.34 -6.18
N SER A 61 -0.48 3.30 -5.54
CA SER A 61 -0.35 3.50 -4.10
C SER A 61 -0.77 4.90 -3.68
N ILE A 62 -0.37 5.94 -4.43
CA ILE A 62 -0.81 7.32 -4.18
C ILE A 62 -2.33 7.43 -4.30
N GLN A 63 -2.94 6.87 -5.34
CA GLN A 63 -4.40 6.91 -5.53
C GLN A 63 -5.15 6.23 -4.39
N THR A 64 -4.71 5.04 -3.98
CA THR A 64 -5.30 4.31 -2.85
C THR A 64 -5.19 5.12 -1.55
N ASN A 65 -4.04 5.73 -1.30
CA ASN A 65 -3.84 6.58 -0.13
C ASN A 65 -4.67 7.86 -0.17
N LEU A 66 -4.86 8.49 -1.34
CA LEU A 66 -5.73 9.66 -1.48
C LEU A 66 -7.18 9.32 -1.11
N ILE A 67 -7.71 8.19 -1.61
CA ILE A 67 -9.05 7.70 -1.26
C ILE A 67 -9.14 7.41 0.25
N ALA A 68 -8.16 6.73 0.80
CA ALA A 68 -8.09 6.44 2.23
C ALA A 68 -8.09 7.72 3.08
N LYS A 69 -7.28 8.73 2.71
CA LYS A 69 -7.21 10.02 3.39
C LYS A 69 -8.56 10.72 3.47
N ASP A 70 -9.28 10.76 2.35
CA ASP A 70 -10.57 11.43 2.28
C ASP A 70 -11.66 10.67 3.02
N LEU A 71 -11.68 9.34 2.92
CA LEU A 71 -12.62 8.51 3.66
C LEU A 71 -12.39 8.60 5.17
N ILE A 72 -11.14 8.55 5.62
CA ILE A 72 -10.78 8.73 7.03
C ILE A 72 -11.20 10.10 7.53
N LEU A 73 -11.05 11.16 6.73
CA LEU A 73 -11.51 12.50 7.09
C LEU A 73 -13.03 12.54 7.26
N GLY A 74 -13.79 11.95 6.34
CA GLY A 74 -15.24 11.84 6.43
C GLY A 74 -15.69 11.10 7.70
N PHE A 75 -15.02 10.01 8.05
CA PHE A 75 -15.28 9.27 9.27
C PHE A 75 -14.94 10.10 10.52
N ALA A 76 -13.77 10.76 10.55
CA ALA A 76 -13.34 11.58 11.69
C ALA A 76 -14.29 12.75 11.95
N GLN A 77 -14.87 13.37 10.91
CA GLN A 77 -15.85 14.46 11.08
C GLN A 77 -17.17 13.99 11.72
N THR A 78 -17.52 12.74 11.50
CA THR A 78 -18.87 12.22 11.83
C THR A 78 -18.87 11.20 12.96
N ALA A 79 -17.72 10.67 13.38
CA ALA A 79 -17.64 9.71 14.48
C ALA A 79 -18.13 10.36 15.79
N PRO A 80 -19.04 9.71 16.56
CA PRO A 80 -19.52 10.24 17.84
C PRO A 80 -18.46 10.29 18.93
N SER A 81 -17.53 9.35 18.97
CA SER A 81 -16.46 9.24 19.97
C SER A 81 -15.28 10.13 19.67
N GLN A 82 -14.89 10.99 20.62
CA GLN A 82 -13.69 11.81 20.51
C GLN A 82 -12.40 10.98 20.40
N GLU A 83 -12.34 9.82 21.06
CA GLU A 83 -11.21 8.90 20.99
C GLU A 83 -11.05 8.39 19.56
N ILE A 84 -12.14 7.93 18.93
CA ILE A 84 -12.12 7.45 17.54
C ILE A 84 -11.83 8.58 16.58
N GLN A 85 -12.37 9.78 16.78
CA GLN A 85 -12.03 10.96 15.95
C GLN A 85 -10.54 11.23 15.98
N ALA A 86 -9.92 11.32 17.16
CA ALA A 86 -8.48 11.59 17.31
C ALA A 86 -7.63 10.49 16.66
N PHE A 87 -8.04 9.24 16.84
CA PHE A 87 -7.39 8.08 16.26
C PHE A 87 -7.43 8.13 14.69
N LEU A 88 -8.59 8.42 14.12
CA LEU A 88 -8.78 8.56 12.68
C LEU A 88 -7.94 9.71 12.11
N LEU A 89 -7.90 10.87 12.78
CA LEU A 89 -7.08 12.01 12.35
C LEU A 89 -5.58 11.68 12.33
N LYS A 90 -5.10 10.92 13.32
CA LYS A 90 -3.72 10.41 13.31
C LYS A 90 -3.44 9.52 12.10
N GLY A 91 -4.37 8.60 11.77
CA GLY A 91 -4.25 7.77 10.57
C GLY A 91 -4.25 8.58 9.28
N ARG A 92 -5.07 9.62 9.18
CA ARG A 92 -5.09 10.54 8.05
C ARG A 92 -3.74 11.25 7.85
N GLU A 93 -3.11 11.69 8.92
CA GLU A 93 -1.79 12.32 8.87
C GLU A 93 -0.71 11.34 8.37
N GLN A 94 -0.72 10.12 8.86
CA GLN A 94 0.20 9.06 8.40
C GLN A 94 0.02 8.77 6.90
N VAL A 95 -1.22 8.64 6.43
CA VAL A 95 -1.52 8.45 5.00
C VAL A 95 -1.01 9.63 4.15
N GLN A 96 -1.13 10.87 4.66
CA GLN A 96 -0.59 12.05 3.98
C GLN A 96 0.94 11.98 3.84
N GLN A 97 1.65 11.54 4.87
CA GLN A 97 3.10 11.36 4.82
C GLN A 97 3.52 10.29 3.81
N HIS A 98 2.74 9.19 3.70
CA HIS A 98 2.98 8.17 2.66
C HIS A 98 2.80 8.75 1.25
N ILE A 99 1.75 9.55 1.01
CA ILE A 99 1.53 10.21 -0.29
C ILE A 99 2.71 11.12 -0.65
N GLU A 100 3.19 11.91 0.30
CA GLU A 100 4.32 12.81 0.08
C GLU A 100 5.60 12.03 -0.24
N SER A 101 5.90 11.00 0.53
CA SER A 101 7.07 10.14 0.30
C SER A 101 7.02 9.42 -1.04
N LEU A 102 5.84 8.88 -1.42
CA LEU A 102 5.63 8.21 -2.71
C LEU A 102 5.71 9.18 -3.89
N SER A 103 5.38 10.45 -3.69
CA SER A 103 5.43 11.46 -4.74
C SER A 103 6.86 11.90 -5.08
N GLN A 104 7.79 11.81 -4.13
CA GLN A 104 9.17 12.29 -4.31
C GLN A 104 9.91 11.63 -5.49
N PRO A 105 9.92 10.29 -5.66
CA PRO A 105 10.56 9.66 -6.80
C PRO A 105 10.02 10.14 -8.15
N LEU A 106 8.70 10.35 -8.25
CA LEU A 106 8.07 10.87 -9.47
C LEU A 106 8.51 12.32 -9.77
N MET A 107 8.55 13.17 -8.74
CA MET A 107 8.97 14.56 -8.89
C MET A 107 10.43 14.68 -9.33
N VAL A 108 11.32 13.85 -8.77
CA VAL A 108 12.75 13.83 -9.14
C VAL A 108 12.94 13.51 -10.62
N GLU A 109 12.10 12.65 -11.18
CA GLU A 109 12.16 12.25 -12.59
C GLU A 109 11.25 13.09 -13.50
N ASN A 110 10.66 14.18 -12.98
CA ASN A 110 9.72 15.04 -13.71
C ASN A 110 8.49 14.31 -14.26
N ILE A 111 8.04 13.26 -13.55
CA ILE A 111 6.82 12.53 -13.86
C ILE A 111 5.66 13.22 -13.15
N PRO A 112 4.53 13.48 -13.84
CA PRO A 112 3.37 14.11 -13.23
C PRO A 112 2.85 13.30 -12.03
N VAL A 113 2.68 13.98 -10.88
CA VAL A 113 2.06 13.38 -9.70
C VAL A 113 0.55 13.43 -9.84
N THR A 114 -0.13 12.38 -9.39
CA THR A 114 -1.59 12.29 -9.41
C THR A 114 -2.24 13.48 -8.70
N MET A 115 -3.29 14.06 -9.30
CA MET A 115 -4.01 15.21 -8.73
C MET A 115 -4.60 14.86 -7.36
N LYS A 116 -4.46 15.80 -6.42
CA LYS A 116 -5.15 15.73 -5.12
C LYS A 116 -6.64 16.02 -5.33
N TRP A 117 -7.50 15.21 -4.73
CA TRP A 117 -8.96 15.38 -4.75
C TRP A 117 -9.44 15.98 -3.42
N ASP A 118 -8.78 17.05 -2.98
CA ASP A 118 -9.03 17.68 -1.65
C ASP A 118 -10.46 18.26 -1.50
N TYR A 119 -11.29 18.17 -2.52
CA TYR A 119 -12.66 18.73 -2.54
C TYR A 119 -13.77 17.68 -2.41
N GLY A 120 -13.41 16.39 -2.23
CA GLY A 120 -14.38 15.28 -2.23
C GLY A 120 -15.16 15.10 -0.93
N VAL A 121 -14.71 15.71 0.17
CA VAL A 121 -15.33 15.49 1.49
C VAL A 121 -16.19 16.69 1.87
N GLU A 122 -17.52 16.50 1.87
CA GLU A 122 -18.45 17.49 2.36
C GLU A 122 -18.40 17.61 3.89
N LYS A 123 -18.63 18.83 4.40
CA LYS A 123 -18.71 19.07 5.84
C LYS A 123 -20.05 18.53 6.36
N SER A 124 -20.00 17.50 7.16
CA SER A 124 -21.17 16.93 7.82
C SER A 124 -20.82 16.53 9.27
N SER A 125 -21.78 16.69 10.15
CA SER A 125 -21.73 16.18 11.53
C SER A 125 -22.65 14.98 11.74
N ILE A 126 -23.35 14.54 10.69
CA ILE A 126 -24.29 13.41 10.76
C ILE A 126 -23.55 12.14 10.35
N PRO A 127 -23.38 11.15 11.25
CA PRO A 127 -22.69 9.93 10.92
C PRO A 127 -23.52 9.09 9.94
N PRO A 128 -23.02 8.80 8.71
CA PRO A 128 -23.73 7.93 7.79
C PRO A 128 -23.59 6.45 8.17
N PHE A 129 -22.61 6.12 9.02
CA PHE A 129 -22.28 4.77 9.43
C PHE A 129 -22.07 4.69 10.96
N SER A 130 -22.25 3.50 11.53
CA SER A 130 -21.83 3.25 12.92
C SER A 130 -20.30 3.26 13.03
N GLU A 131 -19.78 3.57 14.21
CA GLU A 131 -18.33 3.51 14.48
C GLU A 131 -17.76 2.11 14.23
N LYS A 132 -18.50 1.05 14.58
CA LYS A 132 -18.13 -0.34 14.23
C LYS A 132 -17.86 -0.49 12.73
N LEU A 133 -18.73 0.05 11.89
CA LEU A 133 -18.58 -0.05 10.44
C LEU A 133 -17.43 0.83 9.92
N MET A 134 -17.24 2.02 10.49
CA MET A 134 -16.10 2.89 10.16
C MET A 134 -14.76 2.19 10.45
N MET A 135 -14.63 1.57 11.63
CA MET A 135 -13.43 0.83 12.04
C MET A 135 -13.22 -0.42 11.20
N PHE A 136 -14.30 -1.12 10.81
CA PHE A 136 -14.22 -2.24 9.88
C PHE A 136 -13.70 -1.81 8.49
N HIS A 137 -14.20 -0.71 7.95
CA HIS A 137 -13.70 -0.14 6.69
C HIS A 137 -12.22 0.24 6.80
N LEU A 138 -11.83 0.84 7.92
CA LEU A 138 -10.43 1.19 8.16
C LEU A 138 -9.53 -0.06 8.15
N ALA A 139 -9.96 -1.14 8.81
CA ALA A 139 -9.24 -2.42 8.79
C ALA A 139 -9.12 -3.01 7.37
N ALA A 140 -10.19 -2.91 6.57
CA ALA A 140 -10.17 -3.34 5.17
C ALA A 140 -9.21 -2.50 4.31
N MET A 141 -9.18 -1.18 4.49
CA MET A 141 -8.23 -0.29 3.80
C MET A 141 -6.78 -0.59 4.19
N ILE A 142 -6.51 -0.86 5.45
CA ILE A 142 -5.21 -1.28 5.94
C ILE A 142 -4.76 -2.56 5.22
N THR A 143 -5.62 -3.57 5.15
CA THR A 143 -5.33 -4.83 4.46
C THR A 143 -4.99 -4.61 3.01
N GLU A 144 -5.75 -3.76 2.31
CA GLU A 144 -5.51 -3.44 0.90
C GLU A 144 -4.18 -2.70 0.70
N ASN A 145 -3.85 -1.74 1.57
CA ASN A 145 -2.57 -1.03 1.51
C ASN A 145 -1.37 -1.98 1.74
N VAL A 146 -1.44 -2.85 2.75
CA VAL A 146 -0.38 -3.85 3.00
C VAL A 146 -0.19 -4.77 1.80
N ARG A 147 -1.30 -5.23 1.17
CA ARG A 147 -1.26 -6.04 -0.05
C ARG A 147 -0.60 -5.28 -1.20
N GLY A 148 -0.99 -4.03 -1.43
CA GLY A 148 -0.46 -3.18 -2.50
C GLY A 148 1.03 -2.88 -2.31
N TYR A 149 1.45 -2.54 -1.10
CA TYR A 149 2.85 -2.28 -0.78
C TYR A 149 3.71 -3.55 -0.89
N GLY A 150 3.20 -4.70 -0.46
CA GLY A 150 3.88 -5.99 -0.63
C GLY A 150 4.11 -6.34 -2.10
N LEU A 151 3.11 -6.11 -2.95
CA LEU A 151 3.25 -6.31 -4.39
C LEU A 151 4.28 -5.33 -4.99
N ALA A 152 4.17 -4.05 -4.68
CA ALA A 152 5.10 -3.02 -5.15
C ALA A 152 6.54 -3.33 -4.73
N MET A 153 6.76 -3.69 -3.46
CA MET A 153 8.07 -4.09 -2.93
C MET A 153 8.65 -5.29 -3.70
N SER A 154 7.84 -6.32 -3.95
CA SER A 154 8.30 -7.57 -4.59
C SER A 154 8.65 -7.41 -6.06
N THR A 155 8.14 -6.40 -6.72
CA THR A 155 8.34 -6.14 -8.16
C THR A 155 9.26 -4.96 -8.45
N SER A 156 9.74 -4.27 -7.42
CA SER A 156 10.61 -3.11 -7.55
C SER A 156 12.09 -3.53 -7.54
N PRO A 157 12.85 -3.34 -8.62
CA PRO A 157 14.29 -3.55 -8.63
C PRO A 157 15.06 -2.48 -7.83
N ARG A 158 14.48 -1.30 -7.60
CA ARG A 158 15.10 -0.23 -6.82
C ARG A 158 14.98 -0.51 -5.32
N LEU A 159 16.14 -0.63 -4.66
CA LEU A 159 16.22 -0.92 -3.23
C LEU A 159 15.63 0.21 -2.36
N ASP A 160 15.81 1.48 -2.74
CA ASP A 160 15.25 2.62 -2.01
C ASP A 160 13.72 2.59 -1.96
N LEU A 161 13.06 2.20 -3.07
CA LEU A 161 11.62 2.01 -3.12
C LEU A 161 11.17 0.81 -2.29
N ALA A 162 11.86 -0.32 -2.40
CA ALA A 162 11.55 -1.51 -1.61
C ALA A 162 11.65 -1.23 -0.10
N LEU A 163 12.66 -0.47 0.34
CA LEU A 163 12.81 -0.04 1.73
C LEU A 163 11.68 0.91 2.16
N ASN A 164 11.29 1.86 1.31
CA ASN A 164 10.17 2.75 1.59
C ASN A 164 8.86 1.97 1.79
N TYR A 165 8.55 1.02 0.90
CA TYR A 165 7.36 0.17 1.05
C TYR A 165 7.42 -0.71 2.30
N THR A 166 8.61 -1.19 2.68
CA THR A 166 8.81 -1.92 3.94
C THR A 166 8.49 -1.04 5.14
N ASN A 167 8.99 0.20 5.16
CA ASN A 167 8.73 1.15 6.24
C ASN A 167 7.23 1.48 6.33
N PHE A 168 6.57 1.79 5.21
CA PHE A 168 5.12 2.05 5.18
C PHE A 168 4.32 0.85 5.69
N THR A 169 4.72 -0.37 5.31
CA THR A 169 4.07 -1.58 5.79
C THR A 169 4.19 -1.71 7.31
N ASN A 170 5.38 -1.48 7.87
CA ASN A 170 5.59 -1.53 9.32
C ASN A 170 4.75 -0.47 10.05
N GLU A 171 4.72 0.77 9.55
CA GLU A 171 3.93 1.85 10.13
C GLU A 171 2.43 1.53 10.12
N ILE A 172 1.92 0.99 9.01
CA ILE A 172 0.51 0.58 8.89
C ILE A 172 0.19 -0.59 9.83
N LEU A 173 1.10 -1.55 10.00
CA LEU A 173 0.90 -2.66 10.92
C LEU A 173 0.87 -2.19 12.38
N GLU A 174 1.67 -1.20 12.77
CA GLU A 174 1.56 -0.58 14.10
C GLU A 174 0.21 0.13 14.29
N TYR A 175 -0.27 0.84 13.26
CA TYR A 175 -1.59 1.45 13.29
C TYR A 175 -2.71 0.40 13.35
N ALA A 176 -2.56 -0.72 12.64
CA ALA A 176 -3.51 -1.85 12.67
C ALA A 176 -3.66 -2.50 14.06
N LYS A 177 -2.58 -2.54 14.86
CA LYS A 177 -2.65 -3.02 16.25
C LYS A 177 -3.64 -2.17 17.07
N GLU A 178 -3.60 -0.86 16.87
CA GLU A 178 -4.48 0.05 17.58
C GLU A 178 -5.94 -0.09 17.13
N VAL A 179 -6.18 -0.28 15.82
CA VAL A 179 -7.51 -0.63 15.28
C VAL A 179 -8.05 -1.89 15.97
N SER A 180 -7.21 -2.91 16.09
CA SER A 180 -7.59 -4.16 16.76
C SER A 180 -7.86 -3.98 18.24
N ARG A 181 -7.02 -3.19 18.95
CA ARG A 181 -7.21 -2.87 20.36
C ARG A 181 -8.57 -2.21 20.60
N ILE A 182 -8.85 -1.11 19.87
CA ILE A 182 -10.13 -0.40 19.99
C ILE A 182 -11.30 -1.33 19.67
N SER A 183 -11.18 -2.15 18.62
CA SER A 183 -12.26 -3.07 18.22
C SER A 183 -12.53 -4.16 19.27
N ILE A 184 -11.50 -4.63 19.98
CA ILE A 184 -11.64 -5.59 21.09
C ILE A 184 -12.30 -4.91 22.29
N GLU A 185 -11.83 -3.74 22.70
CA GLU A 185 -12.36 -2.98 23.85
C GLU A 185 -13.83 -2.60 23.68
N GLN A 186 -14.22 -2.29 22.44
CA GLN A 186 -15.61 -1.98 22.10
C GLN A 186 -16.48 -3.23 21.84
N GLY A 187 -15.91 -4.44 21.89
CA GLY A 187 -16.63 -5.68 21.61
C GLY A 187 -17.07 -5.82 20.16
N TRP A 188 -16.37 -5.19 19.22
CA TRP A 188 -16.69 -5.21 17.78
C TRP A 188 -15.99 -6.31 17.01
N LEU A 189 -14.89 -6.85 17.54
CA LEU A 189 -14.13 -7.92 16.91
C LEU A 189 -14.78 -9.26 17.22
N GLU A 190 -15.18 -9.97 16.17
CA GLU A 190 -15.72 -11.33 16.27
C GLU A 190 -14.57 -12.34 16.14
N GLU A 191 -14.62 -13.38 16.97
CA GLU A 191 -13.62 -14.44 16.89
C GLU A 191 -13.80 -15.24 15.58
N PRO A 192 -12.78 -15.38 14.75
CA PRO A 192 -12.88 -16.16 13.53
C PRO A 192 -13.16 -17.62 13.84
N PRO A 193 -13.96 -18.35 13.02
CA PRO A 193 -14.20 -19.76 13.24
C PRO A 193 -12.90 -20.56 13.18
N HIS A 194 -12.61 -21.28 14.23
CA HIS A 194 -11.45 -22.16 14.33
C HIS A 194 -11.78 -23.57 13.85
N ILE A 195 -10.79 -24.24 13.25
CA ILE A 195 -10.90 -25.68 13.05
C ILE A 195 -10.92 -26.33 14.43
N PRO A 196 -11.93 -27.18 14.73
CA PRO A 196 -11.97 -27.86 16.02
C PRO A 196 -10.68 -28.69 16.19
N PHE A 197 -9.89 -28.39 17.20
CA PHE A 197 -8.75 -29.22 17.53
C PHE A 197 -9.27 -30.64 17.84
N PRO A 198 -8.74 -31.69 17.21
CA PRO A 198 -9.11 -33.05 17.56
C PRO A 198 -8.73 -33.27 19.02
N LYS A 199 -9.75 -33.38 19.87
CA LYS A 199 -9.60 -33.61 21.30
C LYS A 199 -8.95 -34.96 21.54
N ASN A 200 -7.76 -35.32 21.31
CA ASN A 200 -7.06 -36.56 21.62
C ASN A 200 -6.33 -37.25 20.45
N SER A 201 -5.58 -36.52 19.60
CA SER A 201 -4.76 -37.26 18.63
C SER A 201 -3.27 -37.35 18.97
N PHE A 202 -2.76 -36.53 19.86
CA PHE A 202 -1.36 -36.62 20.30
C PHE A 202 -1.29 -36.11 21.73
N GLY A 203 -1.10 -36.91 22.71
CA GLY A 203 -1.03 -36.62 24.16
C GLY A 203 -0.25 -35.37 24.62
N ILE A 204 -0.25 -34.30 23.84
CA ILE A 204 0.31 -33.00 24.14
C ILE A 204 -0.78 -32.21 24.88
N LYS A 205 -0.65 -32.12 26.19
CA LYS A 205 -1.37 -31.15 27.00
C LYS A 205 -0.92 -29.76 26.58
N ILE A 206 -1.63 -29.15 25.60
CA ILE A 206 -1.49 -27.72 25.35
C ILE A 206 -2.21 -27.04 26.53
N SER A 207 -1.44 -26.44 27.42
CA SER A 207 -1.94 -25.65 28.54
C SER A 207 -2.81 -24.52 27.96
N SER A 208 -3.94 -24.25 28.58
CA SER A 208 -4.93 -23.23 28.22
C SER A 208 -4.45 -21.77 28.35
N HIS A 209 -3.15 -21.54 28.25
CA HIS A 209 -2.48 -20.25 28.28
C HIS A 209 -1.83 -19.88 26.93
N PHE A 210 -2.45 -20.29 25.83
CA PHE A 210 -2.10 -19.73 24.52
C PHE A 210 -2.91 -18.44 24.31
N SER A 211 -2.63 -17.50 25.17
CA SER A 211 -3.05 -16.11 25.03
C SER A 211 -2.40 -15.49 23.80
N ALA A 212 -3.06 -14.55 23.16
CA ALA A 212 -2.78 -13.83 21.92
C ALA A 212 -1.35 -13.24 21.74
N SER A 213 -0.35 -13.75 22.46
CA SER A 213 1.03 -13.25 22.48
C SER A 213 1.94 -13.84 21.41
N LEU A 214 1.45 -14.73 20.51
CA LEU A 214 2.32 -15.40 19.54
C LEU A 214 2.43 -14.69 18.20
N PHE A 215 1.64 -13.65 17.94
CA PHE A 215 1.77 -12.88 16.70
C PHE A 215 2.79 -11.74 16.76
N PHE A 216 3.30 -11.38 17.94
CA PHE A 216 4.22 -10.25 18.07
C PHE A 216 5.31 -10.49 19.10
N ARG A 217 6.27 -11.36 18.76
CA ARG A 217 7.57 -11.42 19.46
C ARG A 217 8.73 -11.37 18.46
N PHE A 218 8.87 -10.20 17.82
CA PHE A 218 10.15 -9.75 17.29
C PHE A 218 10.52 -8.47 18.05
N SER A 219 11.24 -8.60 19.15
CA SER A 219 12.05 -7.52 19.69
C SER A 219 13.49 -7.75 19.22
N PRO A 220 14.12 -6.81 18.51
CA PRO A 220 15.56 -6.83 18.34
C PRO A 220 16.21 -6.42 19.66
N GLN A 221 17.24 -7.18 20.06
CA GLN A 221 18.27 -6.68 20.96
C GLN A 221 19.26 -5.84 20.17
#